data_00783603d9ac746ebc3b68c0bb4e05c9
#
_entry.id   00783603d9ac746ebc3b68c0bb4e05c9
#
_cell.length_a   1.000
_cell.length_b   1.000
_cell.length_c   1.000
_cell.angle_alpha   90.00
_cell.angle_beta   90.00
_cell.angle_gamma   90.00
#
_symmetry.space_group_name_H-M   'P 1'
#
loop_
_entity.id
_entity.type
_entity.pdbx_description
1 polymer ?
#
loop_
_entity_poly.entity_id
_entity_poly.type
_entity_poly.pdbx_seq_one_letter_code
_entity_poly.pdbx_strand_id
1 'polypeptide(L)'
;MNRRNFIRLAGGGTIAAATAGSLAACGALGSHYPAEAVEAWQGPVGETDPRRRAVAYAITAPNPHNLQPWLVDLREQGFITLRTDRERVLPHTDPLGRQILIGHGAFLELLVMALAQ
;
A
#
# COMPACT_ATOMS: atom_id res chain seq x y z
N MET A 1 -8.49 -51.76 19.59
CA MET A 1 -7.77 -50.65 18.90
C MET A 1 -6.49 -50.40 19.66
N ASN A 2 -5.33 -50.40 19.01
CA ASN A 2 -4.02 -50.27 19.67
C ASN A 2 -3.82 -48.81 20.05
N ARG A 3 -3.29 -48.54 21.26
CA ARG A 3 -3.04 -47.18 21.82
C ARG A 3 -2.32 -46.26 20.83
N ARG A 4 -1.39 -46.82 20.08
CA ARG A 4 -0.62 -46.10 19.04
C ARG A 4 -1.48 -45.65 17.85
N ASN A 5 -2.43 -46.45 17.43
CA ASN A 5 -3.39 -46.11 16.38
C ASN A 5 -4.41 -45.07 16.81
N PHE A 6 -4.83 -45.12 18.07
CA PHE A 6 -5.71 -44.10 18.66
C PHE A 6 -5.04 -42.73 18.69
N ILE A 7 -3.77 -42.66 19.14
CA ILE A 7 -3.01 -41.39 19.19
C ILE A 7 -2.79 -40.82 17.79
N ARG A 8 -2.49 -41.69 16.79
CA ARG A 8 -2.34 -41.25 15.41
C ARG A 8 -3.65 -40.73 14.81
N LEU A 9 -4.75 -41.39 15.08
CA LEU A 9 -6.06 -41.00 14.58
C LEU A 9 -6.55 -39.70 15.23
N ALA A 10 -6.44 -39.58 16.55
CA ALA A 10 -6.84 -38.40 17.29
C ALA A 10 -5.94 -37.20 16.96
N GLY A 11 -4.61 -37.40 16.97
CA GLY A 11 -3.65 -36.32 16.62
C GLY A 11 -3.74 -35.89 15.18
N GLY A 12 -3.85 -36.82 14.23
CA GLY A 12 -4.00 -36.50 12.81
C GLY A 12 -5.32 -35.81 12.49
N GLY A 13 -6.41 -36.23 13.14
CA GLY A 13 -7.72 -35.60 12.96
C GLY A 13 -7.80 -34.17 13.49
N THR A 14 -7.18 -33.88 14.65
CA THR A 14 -7.14 -32.53 15.21
C THR A 14 -6.27 -31.58 14.39
N ILE A 15 -5.13 -32.05 13.86
CA ILE A 15 -4.28 -31.24 12.97
C ILE A 15 -5.00 -30.95 11.66
N ALA A 16 -5.64 -31.96 11.03
CA ALA A 16 -6.39 -31.76 9.81
C ALA A 16 -7.58 -30.81 9.98
N ALA A 17 -8.30 -30.90 11.09
CA ALA A 17 -9.40 -29.97 11.38
C ALA A 17 -8.92 -28.53 11.65
N ALA A 18 -7.79 -28.36 12.34
CA ALA A 18 -7.20 -27.05 12.59
C ALA A 18 -6.69 -26.38 11.31
N THR A 19 -6.04 -27.14 10.41
CA THR A 19 -5.58 -26.62 9.12
C THR A 19 -6.74 -26.32 8.17
N ALA A 20 -7.75 -27.15 8.11
CA ALA A 20 -8.96 -26.87 7.31
C ALA A 20 -9.71 -25.65 7.82
N GLY A 21 -9.82 -25.48 9.15
CA GLY A 21 -10.45 -24.32 9.79
C GLY A 21 -9.69 -23.02 9.48
N SER A 22 -8.35 -23.02 9.55
CA SER A 22 -7.54 -21.84 9.24
C SER A 22 -7.59 -21.47 7.77
N LEU A 23 -7.58 -22.44 6.85
CA LEU A 23 -7.73 -22.19 5.41
C LEU A 23 -9.12 -21.65 5.07
N ALA A 24 -10.17 -22.17 5.71
CA ALA A 24 -11.53 -21.66 5.54
C ALA A 24 -11.67 -20.23 6.08
N ALA A 25 -11.03 -19.93 7.23
CA ALA A 25 -11.03 -18.57 7.79
C ALA A 25 -10.30 -17.58 6.85
N CYS A 26 -9.16 -17.97 6.27
CA CYS A 26 -8.46 -17.14 5.27
C CYS A 26 -9.31 -16.92 4.00
N GLY A 27 -10.09 -17.91 3.58
CA GLY A 27 -10.99 -17.77 2.43
C GLY A 27 -12.28 -17.00 2.76
N ALA A 28 -12.80 -17.14 4.00
CA ALA A 28 -13.99 -16.43 4.46
C ALA A 28 -13.74 -14.95 4.78
N LEU A 29 -12.49 -14.57 5.09
CA LEU A 29 -12.06 -13.19 5.24
C LEU A 29 -11.97 -12.45 3.90
N GLY A 30 -12.42 -13.07 2.82
CA GLY A 30 -12.53 -12.57 1.46
C GLY A 30 -11.64 -11.36 1.17
N SER A 31 -10.90 -11.38 0.11
CA SER A 31 -10.09 -10.25 -0.34
C SER A 31 -10.93 -9.04 -0.80
N HIS A 32 -12.02 -8.75 -0.10
CA HIS A 32 -12.79 -7.54 -0.30
C HIS A 32 -12.11 -6.39 0.44
N TYR A 33 -11.15 -5.79 -0.22
CA TYR A 33 -10.67 -4.49 0.22
C TYR A 33 -11.81 -3.47 0.09
N PRO A 34 -11.98 -2.55 1.05
CA PRO A 34 -12.86 -1.41 0.87
C PRO A 34 -12.52 -0.70 -0.45
N ALA A 35 -13.52 -0.33 -1.22
CA ALA A 35 -13.31 0.30 -2.53
C ALA A 35 -12.39 1.52 -2.43
N GLU A 36 -12.54 2.29 -1.35
CA GLU A 36 -11.73 3.47 -1.06
C GLU A 36 -10.25 3.16 -0.88
N ALA A 37 -9.90 1.97 -0.37
CA ALA A 37 -8.50 1.57 -0.17
C ALA A 37 -7.74 1.32 -1.47
N VAL A 38 -8.45 1.02 -2.55
CA VAL A 38 -7.87 0.71 -3.87
C VAL A 38 -8.26 1.72 -4.95
N GLU A 39 -9.02 2.73 -4.61
CA GLU A 39 -9.52 3.75 -5.54
C GLU A 39 -8.37 4.45 -6.29
N ALA A 40 -7.28 4.76 -5.60
CA ALA A 40 -6.11 5.39 -6.20
C ALA A 40 -5.49 4.56 -7.35
N TRP A 41 -5.66 3.22 -7.33
CA TRP A 41 -5.14 2.33 -8.37
C TRP A 41 -6.00 2.33 -9.64
N GLN A 42 -7.21 2.82 -9.57
CA GLN A 42 -8.09 2.92 -10.75
C GLN A 42 -7.72 4.12 -11.64
N GLY A 43 -6.83 4.96 -11.15
CA GLY A 43 -6.39 6.16 -11.83
C GLY A 43 -7.41 7.31 -11.78
N PRO A 44 -7.05 8.47 -12.32
CA PRO A 44 -7.84 9.70 -12.26
C PRO A 44 -8.97 9.71 -13.29
N VAL A 45 -10.01 8.94 -13.07
CA VAL A 45 -11.16 8.89 -13.98
C VAL A 45 -11.88 10.25 -13.99
N GLY A 46 -11.96 10.87 -15.16
CA GLY A 46 -12.68 12.15 -15.36
C GLY A 46 -11.91 13.42 -14.97
N GLU A 47 -10.67 13.30 -14.45
CA GLU A 47 -9.86 14.48 -14.15
C GLU A 47 -9.29 15.11 -15.44
N THR A 48 -9.53 16.39 -15.62
CA THR A 48 -9.14 17.16 -16.82
C THR A 48 -7.88 17.99 -16.64
N ASP A 49 -7.53 18.38 -15.40
CA ASP A 49 -6.26 19.08 -15.12
C ASP A 49 -5.10 18.10 -15.22
N PRO A 50 -4.16 18.28 -16.18
CA PRO A 50 -3.05 17.36 -16.37
C PRO A 50 -2.16 17.24 -15.13
N ARG A 51 -2.06 18.28 -14.31
CA ARG A 51 -1.28 18.27 -13.07
C ARG A 51 -1.94 17.37 -12.02
N ARG A 52 -3.26 17.47 -11.87
CA ARG A 52 -4.04 16.61 -10.96
C ARG A 52 -4.01 15.16 -11.42
N ARG A 53 -4.14 14.93 -12.72
CA ARG A 53 -3.97 13.58 -13.31
C ARG A 53 -2.62 12.98 -12.97
N ALA A 54 -1.55 13.75 -13.17
CA ALA A 54 -0.20 13.28 -12.91
C ALA A 54 0.04 13.01 -11.41
N VAL A 55 -0.47 13.87 -10.53
CA VAL A 55 -0.41 13.66 -9.07
C VAL A 55 -1.17 12.40 -8.65
N ALA A 56 -2.32 12.11 -9.26
CA ALA A 56 -3.09 10.90 -8.96
C ALA A 56 -2.33 9.59 -9.28
N TYR A 57 -1.45 9.60 -10.27
CA TYR A 57 -0.52 8.48 -10.49
C TYR A 57 0.66 8.53 -9.52
N ALA A 58 1.20 9.70 -9.24
CA ALA A 58 2.38 9.85 -8.40
C ALA A 58 2.14 9.44 -6.93
N ILE A 59 0.93 9.62 -6.41
CA ILE A 59 0.59 9.19 -5.04
C ILE A 59 0.66 7.67 -4.83
N THR A 60 0.68 6.87 -5.90
CA THR A 60 0.88 5.41 -5.82
C THR A 60 2.34 5.01 -5.62
N ALA A 61 3.26 5.98 -5.56
CA ALA A 61 4.67 5.73 -5.36
C ALA A 61 4.95 4.95 -4.07
N PRO A 62 5.86 3.96 -4.10
CA PRO A 62 6.27 3.26 -2.89
C PRO A 62 6.93 4.24 -1.92
N ASN A 63 6.55 4.11 -0.65
CA ASN A 63 7.09 4.97 0.38
C ASN A 63 7.14 4.25 1.74
N PRO A 64 8.04 4.65 2.65
CA PRO A 64 8.24 3.94 3.90
C PRO A 64 6.97 3.96 4.75
N HIS A 65 6.59 2.78 5.24
CA HIS A 65 5.40 2.53 6.06
C HIS A 65 4.07 3.03 5.46
N ASN A 66 4.04 3.32 4.17
CA ASN A 66 2.90 3.94 3.48
C ASN A 66 2.41 5.24 4.16
N LEU A 67 3.34 6.00 4.72
CA LEU A 67 3.04 7.27 5.38
C LEU A 67 2.64 8.39 4.42
N GLN A 68 2.99 8.26 3.14
CA GLN A 68 2.73 9.26 2.11
C GLN A 68 3.16 10.67 2.55
N PRO A 69 4.45 10.89 2.81
CA PRO A 69 4.97 12.09 3.44
C PRO A 69 5.12 13.28 2.48
N TRP A 70 4.22 13.40 1.53
CA TRP A 70 4.21 14.47 0.54
C TRP A 70 3.05 15.44 0.72
N LEU A 71 3.36 16.71 0.58
CA LEU A 71 2.40 17.79 0.45
C LEU A 71 2.53 18.37 -0.96
N VAL A 72 1.44 18.30 -1.72
CA VAL A 72 1.39 18.79 -3.10
C VAL A 72 0.62 20.10 -3.14
N ASP A 73 1.22 21.12 -3.72
CA ASP A 73 0.59 22.43 -3.90
C ASP A 73 0.45 22.73 -5.40
N LEU A 74 -0.78 22.97 -5.84
CA LEU A 74 -1.15 23.28 -7.23
C LEU A 74 -1.70 24.69 -7.41
N ARG A 75 -1.57 25.56 -6.41
CA ARG A 75 -2.14 26.92 -6.44
C ARG A 75 -1.51 27.80 -7.51
N GLU A 76 -0.24 27.60 -7.80
CA GLU A 76 0.45 28.31 -8.86
C GLU A 76 0.19 27.62 -10.19
N GLN A 77 -0.31 28.38 -11.18
CA GLN A 77 -0.61 27.84 -12.50
C GLN A 77 0.67 27.44 -13.24
N GLY A 78 0.69 26.24 -13.83
CA GLY A 78 1.84 25.71 -14.56
C GLY A 78 2.89 25.04 -13.65
N PHE A 79 2.71 25.06 -12.33
CA PHE A 79 3.63 24.47 -11.38
C PHE A 79 2.98 23.38 -10.53
N ILE A 80 3.80 22.44 -10.11
CA ILE A 80 3.50 21.43 -9.09
C ILE A 80 4.59 21.55 -8.04
N THR A 81 4.25 22.03 -6.85
CA THR A 81 5.21 22.14 -5.76
C THR A 81 5.06 20.94 -4.83
N LEU A 82 6.12 20.17 -4.68
CA LEU A 82 6.20 19.03 -3.77
C LEU A 82 7.02 19.41 -2.53
N ARG A 83 6.45 19.16 -1.36
CA ARG A 83 7.12 19.35 -0.07
C ARG A 83 7.01 18.10 0.78
N THR A 84 7.98 17.90 1.68
CA THR A 84 7.91 16.83 2.68
C THR A 84 7.02 17.26 3.85
N ASP A 85 6.07 16.42 4.21
CA ASP A 85 5.32 16.56 5.45
C ASP A 85 6.22 16.16 6.62
N ARG A 86 6.60 17.14 7.43
CA ARG A 86 7.51 16.94 8.56
C ARG A 86 6.87 16.23 9.75
N GLU A 87 5.55 16.12 9.78
CA GLU A 87 4.84 15.36 10.80
C GLU A 87 4.80 13.85 10.47
N ARG A 88 5.09 13.51 9.21
CA ARG A 88 5.10 12.12 8.70
C ARG A 88 6.51 11.58 8.46
N VAL A 89 7.48 12.10 9.18
CA VAL A 89 8.86 11.56 9.14
C VAL A 89 9.04 10.44 10.16
N LEU A 90 10.10 9.65 10.01
CA LEU A 90 10.39 8.45 10.79
C LEU A 90 11.66 8.65 11.64
N PRO A 91 11.61 9.39 12.76
CA PRO A 91 12.82 9.79 13.49
C PRO A 91 13.60 8.61 14.08
N HIS A 92 12.93 7.46 14.31
CA HIS A 92 13.57 6.28 14.90
C HIS A 92 14.06 5.28 13.85
N THR A 93 13.32 5.08 12.76
CA THR A 93 13.61 4.07 11.74
C THR A 93 14.30 4.63 10.51
N ASP A 94 14.16 5.93 10.26
CA ASP A 94 14.82 6.67 9.17
C ASP A 94 15.34 8.04 9.67
N PRO A 95 16.26 8.08 10.64
CA PRO A 95 16.72 9.32 11.27
C PRO A 95 17.41 10.28 10.29
N LEU A 96 17.93 9.76 9.19
CA LEU A 96 18.58 10.54 8.12
C LEU A 96 17.62 10.89 6.97
N GLY A 97 16.37 10.44 7.01
CA GLY A 97 15.37 10.69 5.97
C GLY A 97 15.66 10.05 4.62
N ARG A 98 16.51 9.02 4.57
CA ARG A 98 16.92 8.37 3.30
C ARG A 98 15.75 7.70 2.62
N GLN A 99 14.93 6.95 3.35
CA GLN A 99 13.77 6.25 2.80
C GLN A 99 12.70 7.27 2.36
N ILE A 100 12.53 8.34 3.12
CA ILE A 100 11.66 9.47 2.76
C ILE A 100 12.11 10.09 1.43
N LEU A 101 13.41 10.37 1.26
CA LEU A 101 13.94 10.94 0.03
C LEU A 101 13.80 9.99 -1.17
N ILE A 102 14.02 8.68 -0.98
CA ILE A 102 13.81 7.67 -2.02
C ILE A 102 12.34 7.64 -2.44
N GLY A 103 11.41 7.67 -1.47
CA GLY A 103 9.97 7.76 -1.76
C GLY A 103 9.58 9.00 -2.55
N HIS A 104 10.15 10.17 -2.20
CA HIS A 104 9.94 11.40 -2.99
C HIS A 104 10.53 11.29 -4.40
N GLY A 105 11.68 10.63 -4.56
CA GLY A 105 12.26 10.36 -5.88
C GLY A 105 11.34 9.49 -6.74
N ALA A 106 10.77 8.42 -6.16
CA ALA A 106 9.81 7.57 -6.85
C ALA A 106 8.53 8.34 -7.21
N PHE A 107 8.04 9.21 -6.32
CA PHE A 107 6.91 10.10 -6.59
C PHE A 107 7.19 11.02 -7.77
N LEU A 108 8.35 11.69 -7.79
CA LEU A 108 8.73 12.60 -8.87
C LEU A 108 8.86 11.87 -10.22
N GLU A 109 9.42 10.66 -10.23
CA GLU A 109 9.55 9.87 -11.45
C GLU A 109 8.18 9.51 -12.03
N LEU A 110 7.26 9.00 -11.20
CA LEU A 110 5.89 8.71 -11.64
C LEU A 110 5.16 9.98 -12.11
N LEU A 111 5.39 11.12 -11.44
CA LEU A 111 4.83 12.41 -11.84
C LEU A 111 5.29 12.82 -13.24
N VAL A 112 6.61 12.73 -13.50
CA VAL A 112 7.19 13.06 -14.80
C VAL A 112 6.68 12.12 -15.89
N MET A 113 6.64 10.81 -15.61
CA MET A 113 6.10 9.81 -16.54
C MET A 113 4.63 10.09 -16.88
N ALA A 114 3.82 10.48 -15.90
CA ALA A 114 2.41 10.78 -16.11
C ALA A 114 2.17 12.11 -16.87
N LEU A 115 3.04 13.10 -16.68
CA LEU A 115 3.00 14.37 -17.43
C LEU A 115 3.44 14.22 -18.87
N ALA A 116 4.21 13.18 -19.21
CA ALA A 116 4.69 12.91 -20.56
C ALA A 116 3.67 12.19 -21.46
N GLN A 117 2.52 11.76 -20.89
CA GLN A 117 1.42 11.11 -21.64
C GLN A 117 0.50 12.15 -22.28
#